data_ab4eadbf054e6e4686a6f056174c8849
#
_entry.id   ab4eadbf054e6e4686a6f056174c8849
#
_cell.length_a   1.000
_cell.length_b   1.000
_cell.length_c   1.000
_cell.angle_alpha   90.00
_cell.angle_beta   90.00
_cell.angle_gamma   90.00
#
_symmetry.space_group_name_H-M   'P 1'
#
loop_
_entity.id
_entity.type
_entity.pdbx_description
1 polymer ?
#
loop_
_entity_poly.entity_id
_entity_poly.type
_entity_poly.pdbx_seq_one_letter_code
_entity_poly.pdbx_strand_id
1 'polypeptide(L)'
;MDHPVLVCQADLMGADEARRLLLLRHAKSAWPDVPDAERPLNDRGRRDAPAMGRWLQSSGYVPDVVLCSTACRTRETWDLMAPELEVAPPVHYEQRIYEATALSLLHLLREAGNGNRTVLLIGHNPGIAELAIGIAQQADGPVGEPLGRVRKKYPTAGLAVLDFEGEWADLTPGEVLMTKFAVPRELRA
;
A
#
# COMPACT_ATOMS: atom_id res chain seq x y z
N MET A 1 -19.77 -46.27 1.34
CA MET A 1 -20.55 -44.98 1.22
C MET A 1 -19.51 -43.88 1.36
N ASP A 2 -18.95 -43.51 0.21
CA ASP A 2 -17.91 -42.47 0.14
C ASP A 2 -18.57 -41.09 0.12
N HIS A 3 -18.28 -40.28 1.12
CA HIS A 3 -18.62 -38.87 1.12
C HIS A 3 -17.59 -38.12 0.26
N PRO A 4 -17.99 -37.40 -0.78
CA PRO A 4 -17.07 -36.51 -1.48
C PRO A 4 -16.70 -35.36 -0.54
N VAL A 5 -15.39 -35.21 -0.27
CA VAL A 5 -14.83 -34.03 0.37
C VAL A 5 -15.11 -32.85 -0.56
N LEU A 6 -15.93 -31.89 -0.11
CA LEU A 6 -16.09 -30.61 -0.77
C LEU A 6 -14.73 -29.89 -0.68
N VAL A 7 -13.92 -29.99 -1.72
CA VAL A 7 -12.78 -29.12 -1.93
C VAL A 7 -13.34 -27.74 -2.21
N CYS A 8 -13.02 -26.79 -1.33
CA CYS A 8 -13.43 -25.41 -1.45
C CYS A 8 -12.92 -24.84 -2.79
N GLN A 9 -13.84 -24.33 -3.62
CA GLN A 9 -13.56 -23.83 -4.98
C GLN A 9 -12.59 -22.63 -5.03
N ALA A 10 -12.08 -22.19 -3.89
CA ALA A 10 -11.10 -21.10 -3.76
C ALA A 10 -9.67 -21.48 -4.16
N ASP A 11 -9.35 -22.78 -4.32
CA ASP A 11 -7.96 -23.24 -4.60
C ASP A 11 -7.68 -23.52 -6.09
N LEU A 12 -8.62 -23.20 -7.00
CA LEU A 12 -8.48 -23.47 -8.44
C LEU A 12 -8.42 -22.21 -9.33
N MET A 13 -8.39 -21.02 -8.75
CA MET A 13 -8.16 -19.79 -9.53
C MET A 13 -6.66 -19.54 -9.56
N GLY A 14 -6.09 -19.52 -10.76
CA GLY A 14 -4.66 -19.49 -11.02
C GLY A 14 -3.94 -18.40 -10.24
N ALA A 15 -3.01 -18.80 -9.39
CA ALA A 15 -2.16 -17.91 -8.60
C ALA A 15 -1.28 -16.97 -9.45
N ASP A 16 -1.45 -16.98 -10.76
CA ASP A 16 -0.61 -16.29 -11.75
C ASP A 16 -1.22 -14.97 -12.28
N GLU A 17 -2.48 -14.66 -11.98
CA GLU A 17 -3.18 -13.48 -12.52
C GLU A 17 -3.49 -12.38 -11.49
N ALA A 18 -3.43 -12.64 -10.21
CA ALA A 18 -3.74 -11.65 -9.19
C ALA A 18 -2.62 -10.61 -9.03
N ARG A 19 -2.99 -9.34 -9.12
CA ARG A 19 -2.10 -8.20 -8.86
C ARG A 19 -2.34 -7.63 -7.49
N ARG A 20 -1.31 -7.00 -6.94
CA ARG A 20 -1.33 -6.43 -5.59
C ARG A 20 -0.91 -4.98 -5.58
N LEU A 21 -1.75 -4.16 -5.00
CA LEU A 21 -1.46 -2.77 -4.68
C LEU A 21 -1.21 -2.61 -3.18
N LEU A 22 -0.04 -2.06 -2.87
CA LEU A 22 0.35 -1.66 -1.52
C LEU A 22 0.27 -0.14 -1.43
N LEU A 23 -0.67 0.39 -0.65
CA LEU A 23 -0.80 1.82 -0.44
C LEU A 23 -0.21 2.20 0.91
N LEU A 24 0.86 2.97 0.93
CA LEU A 24 1.55 3.41 2.13
C LEU A 24 1.45 4.93 2.28
N ARG A 25 0.89 5.39 3.39
CA ARG A 25 1.06 6.78 3.79
C ARG A 25 2.46 6.97 4.40
N HIS A 26 3.18 8.05 4.03
CA HIS A 26 4.48 8.36 4.63
C HIS A 26 4.48 8.24 6.16
N ALA A 27 5.63 7.93 6.76
CA ALA A 27 5.81 7.87 8.20
C ALA A 27 5.74 9.26 8.85
N LYS A 28 5.68 9.35 10.17
CA LYS A 28 5.41 10.61 10.89
C LYS A 28 6.50 11.64 10.63
N SER A 29 6.14 12.80 10.05
CA SER A 29 7.02 13.92 9.79
C SER A 29 7.14 14.88 10.98
N ALA A 30 8.27 15.60 11.03
CA ALA A 30 8.48 16.77 11.86
C ALA A 30 7.77 18.01 11.26
N TRP A 31 7.77 19.13 12.01
CA TRP A 31 7.21 20.42 11.61
C TRP A 31 8.24 21.54 11.80
N PRO A 32 9.43 21.46 11.20
CA PRO A 32 10.37 22.57 11.22
C PRO A 32 9.86 23.72 10.34
N ASP A 33 10.49 24.88 10.45
CA ASP A 33 10.23 26.05 9.60
C ASP A 33 10.95 25.89 8.24
N VAL A 34 10.38 25.03 7.40
CA VAL A 34 10.85 24.73 6.03
C VAL A 34 9.64 24.55 5.11
N PRO A 35 9.79 24.64 3.78
CA PRO A 35 8.73 24.32 2.82
C PRO A 35 8.14 22.94 3.09
N ASP A 36 6.82 22.76 2.88
CA ASP A 36 6.14 21.51 3.22
C ASP A 36 6.77 20.27 2.55
N ALA A 37 7.21 20.40 1.30
CA ALA A 37 7.86 19.30 0.58
C ALA A 37 9.20 18.85 1.21
N GLU A 38 9.87 19.76 1.94
CA GLU A 38 11.19 19.51 2.56
C GLU A 38 11.09 18.99 4.00
N ARG A 39 9.90 18.89 4.57
CA ARG A 39 9.70 18.41 5.95
C ARG A 39 10.18 16.97 6.10
N PRO A 40 11.18 16.71 7.00
CA PRO A 40 11.73 15.38 7.22
C PRO A 40 10.83 14.54 8.15
N LEU A 41 11.17 13.29 8.33
CA LEU A 41 10.60 12.44 9.38
C LEU A 41 11.05 12.92 10.78
N ASN A 42 10.18 12.76 11.76
CA ASN A 42 10.57 12.88 13.16
C ASN A 42 11.04 11.52 13.72
N ASP A 43 11.47 11.48 14.98
CA ASP A 43 11.98 10.26 15.62
C ASP A 43 11.00 9.09 15.60
N ARG A 44 9.70 9.36 15.72
CA ARG A 44 8.69 8.32 15.59
C ARG A 44 8.63 7.78 14.16
N GLY A 45 8.65 8.65 13.16
CA GLY A 45 8.64 8.23 11.76
C GLY A 45 9.86 7.39 11.40
N ARG A 46 11.04 7.77 11.90
CA ARG A 46 12.30 7.01 11.72
C ARG A 46 12.28 5.63 12.38
N ARG A 47 11.46 5.41 13.41
CA ARG A 47 11.23 4.08 14.01
C ARG A 47 10.12 3.29 13.30
N ASP A 48 9.08 3.98 12.81
CA ASP A 48 7.91 3.34 12.19
C ASP A 48 8.25 2.80 10.79
N ALA A 49 9.05 3.52 10.01
CA ALA A 49 9.37 3.13 8.63
C ALA A 49 10.11 1.78 8.55
N PRO A 50 11.23 1.53 9.26
CA PRO A 50 11.87 0.19 9.24
C PRO A 50 10.94 -0.93 9.71
N ALA A 51 10.08 -0.67 10.71
CA ALA A 51 9.13 -1.68 11.17
C ALA A 51 8.16 -2.12 10.07
N MET A 52 7.74 -1.19 9.21
CA MET A 52 6.91 -1.52 8.04
C MET A 52 7.70 -2.30 6.98
N GLY A 53 8.99 -1.98 6.76
CA GLY A 53 9.87 -2.74 5.87
C GLY A 53 9.99 -4.20 6.31
N ARG A 54 10.32 -4.43 7.59
CA ARG A 54 10.36 -5.79 8.18
C ARG A 54 9.04 -6.54 8.03
N TRP A 55 7.94 -5.84 8.24
CA TRP A 55 6.62 -6.43 8.08
C TRP A 55 6.33 -6.82 6.63
N LEU A 56 6.67 -5.99 5.65
CA LEU A 56 6.55 -6.35 4.22
C LEU A 56 7.34 -7.62 3.91
N GLN A 57 8.60 -7.68 4.35
CA GLN A 57 9.46 -8.85 4.15
C GLN A 57 8.87 -10.11 4.81
N SER A 58 8.54 -10.04 6.09
CA SER A 58 8.06 -11.20 6.85
C SER A 58 6.67 -11.70 6.44
N SER A 59 5.85 -10.82 5.86
CA SER A 59 4.50 -11.14 5.38
C SER A 59 4.47 -11.58 3.91
N GLY A 60 5.61 -11.57 3.19
CA GLY A 60 5.68 -11.89 1.78
C GLY A 60 5.05 -10.84 0.85
N TYR A 61 4.89 -9.59 1.33
CA TYR A 61 4.35 -8.48 0.54
C TYR A 61 5.46 -7.63 -0.08
N VAL A 62 6.52 -8.27 -0.59
CA VAL A 62 7.63 -7.54 -1.23
C VAL A 62 7.17 -7.00 -2.59
N PRO A 63 7.27 -5.69 -2.85
CA PRO A 63 6.87 -5.12 -4.13
C PRO A 63 7.90 -5.39 -5.24
N ASP A 64 7.44 -5.43 -6.49
CA ASP A 64 8.30 -5.50 -7.67
C ASP A 64 8.83 -4.11 -8.05
N VAL A 65 8.05 -3.07 -7.74
CA VAL A 65 8.38 -1.67 -8.01
C VAL A 65 7.78 -0.75 -6.96
N VAL A 66 8.45 0.36 -6.70
CA VAL A 66 7.98 1.41 -5.79
C VAL A 66 7.75 2.71 -6.54
N LEU A 67 6.56 3.27 -6.41
CA LEU A 67 6.19 4.62 -6.83
C LEU A 67 6.19 5.51 -5.60
N CYS A 68 7.11 6.45 -5.50
CA CYS A 68 7.30 7.26 -4.30
C CYS A 68 7.16 8.75 -4.62
N SER A 69 6.36 9.46 -3.83
CA SER A 69 6.32 10.93 -3.90
C SER A 69 7.69 11.54 -3.68
N THR A 70 7.97 12.65 -4.35
CA THR A 70 9.24 13.39 -4.26
C THR A 70 9.45 14.14 -2.94
N ALA A 71 8.43 14.27 -2.08
CA ALA A 71 8.57 14.94 -0.79
C ALA A 71 9.59 14.25 0.13
N CYS A 72 10.33 15.02 0.93
CA CYS A 72 11.38 14.52 1.81
C CYS A 72 10.88 13.38 2.71
N ARG A 73 9.72 13.55 3.36
CA ARG A 73 9.14 12.54 4.27
C ARG A 73 8.78 11.21 3.61
N THR A 74 8.40 11.20 2.31
CA THR A 74 8.12 9.96 1.57
C THR A 74 9.42 9.27 1.15
N ARG A 75 10.40 10.03 0.67
CA ARG A 75 11.73 9.51 0.34
C ARG A 75 12.41 8.90 1.57
N GLU A 76 12.47 9.63 2.69
CA GLU A 76 13.02 9.11 3.95
C GLU A 76 12.25 7.87 4.47
N THR A 77 10.93 7.80 4.22
CA THR A 77 10.15 6.59 4.55
C THR A 77 10.67 5.41 3.77
N TRP A 78 10.85 5.55 2.45
CA TRP A 78 11.38 4.48 1.61
C TRP A 78 12.84 4.13 1.95
N ASP A 79 13.69 5.14 2.09
CA ASP A 79 15.12 4.97 2.38
C ASP A 79 15.37 4.17 3.68
N LEU A 80 14.46 4.29 4.65
CA LEU A 80 14.50 3.54 5.90
C LEU A 80 13.81 2.17 5.83
N MET A 81 12.91 1.96 4.87
CA MET A 81 12.23 0.67 4.65
C MET A 81 13.06 -0.27 3.78
N ALA A 82 13.68 0.25 2.72
CA ALA A 82 14.38 -0.53 1.71
C ALA A 82 15.46 -1.46 2.28
N PRO A 83 16.29 -1.05 3.27
CA PRO A 83 17.31 -1.91 3.89
C PRO A 83 16.75 -3.11 4.66
N GLU A 84 15.46 -3.11 4.98
CA GLU A 84 14.79 -4.21 5.69
C GLU A 84 14.24 -5.30 4.74
N LEU A 85 14.36 -5.09 3.43
CA LEU A 85 14.00 -6.05 2.39
C LEU A 85 15.26 -6.80 1.95
N GLU A 86 15.15 -8.12 1.71
CA GLU A 86 16.26 -8.94 1.20
C GLU A 86 16.78 -8.42 -0.14
N VAL A 87 15.87 -8.02 -1.01
CA VAL A 87 16.16 -7.36 -2.29
C VAL A 87 15.28 -6.13 -2.39
N ALA A 88 15.90 -4.96 -2.38
CA ALA A 88 15.17 -3.71 -2.57
C ALA A 88 14.74 -3.56 -4.05
N PRO A 89 13.43 -3.41 -4.32
CA PRO A 89 12.95 -3.20 -5.67
C PRO A 89 13.34 -1.81 -6.21
N PRO A 90 13.29 -1.61 -7.54
CA PRO A 90 13.48 -0.29 -8.14
C PRO A 90 12.46 0.72 -7.61
N VAL A 91 12.90 1.95 -7.36
CA VAL A 91 12.05 3.06 -6.93
C VAL A 91 12.00 4.14 -8.00
N HIS A 92 10.79 4.60 -8.31
CA HIS A 92 10.52 5.74 -9.17
C HIS A 92 9.96 6.89 -8.33
N TYR A 93 10.72 7.98 -8.27
CA TYR A 93 10.28 9.20 -7.59
C TYR A 93 9.39 10.00 -8.53
N GLU A 94 8.11 10.15 -8.15
CA GLU A 94 7.07 10.69 -9.02
C GLU A 94 6.42 11.94 -8.38
N GLN A 95 6.65 13.09 -9.01
CA GLN A 95 6.12 14.37 -8.54
C GLN A 95 4.59 14.40 -8.52
N ARG A 96 3.93 13.67 -9.44
CA ARG A 96 2.47 13.60 -9.53
C ARG A 96 1.80 12.96 -8.31
N ILE A 97 2.57 12.30 -7.41
CA ILE A 97 2.04 11.75 -6.14
C ILE A 97 1.94 12.82 -5.05
N TYR A 98 2.72 13.90 -5.16
CA TYR A 98 2.67 14.99 -4.18
C TYR A 98 1.36 15.76 -4.32
N GLU A 99 0.59 15.88 -3.21
CA GLU A 99 -0.73 16.52 -3.18
C GLU A 99 -1.77 15.95 -4.18
N ALA A 100 -1.58 14.70 -4.60
CA ALA A 100 -2.44 14.05 -5.56
C ALA A 100 -3.84 13.76 -5.01
N THR A 101 -4.83 13.87 -5.87
CA THR A 101 -6.17 13.34 -5.64
C THR A 101 -6.20 11.82 -5.83
N ALA A 102 -7.22 11.13 -5.30
CA ALA A 102 -7.42 9.71 -5.53
C ALA A 102 -7.47 9.36 -7.03
N LEU A 103 -8.14 10.19 -7.83
CA LEU A 103 -8.25 9.97 -9.28
C LEU A 103 -6.89 10.09 -9.98
N SER A 104 -6.08 11.08 -9.61
CA SER A 104 -4.73 11.25 -10.17
C SER A 104 -3.83 10.06 -9.84
N LEU A 105 -3.92 9.53 -8.59
CA LEU A 105 -3.20 8.33 -8.18
C LEU A 105 -3.67 7.08 -8.94
N LEU A 106 -4.97 6.93 -9.17
CA LEU A 106 -5.52 5.82 -9.95
C LEU A 106 -5.00 5.84 -11.39
N HIS A 107 -4.98 7.01 -12.04
CA HIS A 107 -4.43 7.15 -13.39
C HIS A 107 -2.93 6.81 -13.42
N LEU A 108 -2.16 7.28 -12.44
CA LEU A 108 -0.74 6.95 -12.33
C LEU A 108 -0.51 5.44 -12.20
N LEU A 109 -1.30 4.75 -11.38
CA LEU A 109 -1.20 3.29 -11.20
C LEU A 109 -1.51 2.53 -12.48
N ARG A 110 -2.53 2.96 -13.23
CA ARG A 110 -2.87 2.38 -14.54
C ARG A 110 -1.76 2.54 -15.57
N GLU A 111 -1.02 3.65 -15.52
CA GLU A 111 0.10 3.91 -16.41
C GLU A 111 1.37 3.13 -15.99
N ALA A 112 1.72 3.22 -14.70
CA ALA A 112 3.04 2.82 -14.19
C ALA A 112 3.08 1.39 -13.64
N GLY A 113 1.92 0.76 -13.39
CA GLY A 113 1.84 -0.60 -12.85
C GLY A 113 2.17 -1.70 -13.85
N ASN A 114 2.12 -1.41 -15.16
CA ASN A 114 2.26 -2.41 -16.21
C ASN A 114 3.56 -3.23 -16.09
N GLY A 115 3.45 -4.55 -16.27
CA GLY A 115 4.55 -5.49 -16.15
C GLY A 115 4.94 -5.88 -14.72
N ASN A 116 4.30 -5.28 -13.69
CA ASN A 116 4.56 -5.58 -12.28
C ASN A 116 3.36 -6.30 -11.66
N ARG A 117 3.63 -7.28 -10.81
CA ARG A 117 2.59 -7.98 -10.06
C ARG A 117 2.22 -7.24 -8.78
N THR A 118 3.21 -6.73 -8.09
CA THR A 118 3.04 -5.99 -6.83
C THR A 118 3.65 -4.60 -6.94
N VAL A 119 2.83 -3.57 -6.75
CA VAL A 119 3.25 -2.16 -6.76
C VAL A 119 3.07 -1.56 -5.37
N LEU A 120 4.11 -0.95 -4.83
CA LEU A 120 4.03 -0.12 -3.64
C LEU A 120 3.95 1.36 -4.03
N LEU A 121 2.89 2.05 -3.63
CA LEU A 121 2.76 3.49 -3.77
C LEU A 121 2.91 4.17 -2.40
N ILE A 122 3.89 5.06 -2.28
CA ILE A 122 4.17 5.84 -1.06
C ILE A 122 3.76 7.29 -1.28
N GLY A 123 2.74 7.74 -0.54
CA GLY A 123 2.16 9.06 -0.75
C GLY A 123 1.58 9.69 0.51
N HIS A 124 0.56 10.52 0.32
CA HIS A 124 0.01 11.43 1.31
C HIS A 124 -1.51 11.29 1.44
N ASN A 125 -2.04 11.58 2.63
CA ASN A 125 -3.46 11.83 2.79
C ASN A 125 -3.78 13.29 2.36
N PRO A 126 -5.01 13.53 1.83
CA PRO A 126 -6.13 12.60 1.77
C PRO A 126 -6.06 11.57 0.63
N GLY A 127 -5.28 11.83 -0.44
CA GLY A 127 -5.29 11.04 -1.68
C GLY A 127 -5.15 9.52 -1.48
N ILE A 128 -4.19 9.07 -0.62
CA ILE A 128 -4.00 7.63 -0.31
C ILE A 128 -5.24 7.02 0.33
N ALA A 129 -5.83 7.69 1.33
CA ALA A 129 -6.99 7.16 2.04
C ALA A 129 -8.23 7.14 1.13
N GLU A 130 -8.45 8.20 0.36
CA GLU A 130 -9.56 8.31 -0.58
C GLU A 130 -9.44 7.28 -1.71
N LEU A 131 -8.23 7.05 -2.24
CA LEU A 131 -7.99 6.01 -3.24
C LEU A 131 -8.30 4.63 -2.65
N ALA A 132 -7.74 4.30 -1.48
CA ALA A 132 -7.96 3.01 -0.83
C ALA A 132 -9.46 2.71 -0.59
N ILE A 133 -10.22 3.73 -0.16
CA ILE A 133 -11.67 3.59 0.06
C ILE A 133 -12.43 3.51 -1.26
N GLY A 134 -12.05 4.33 -2.24
CA GLY A 134 -12.77 4.48 -3.50
C GLY A 134 -12.66 3.28 -4.43
N ILE A 135 -11.51 2.58 -4.43
CA ILE A 135 -11.32 1.40 -5.28
C ILE A 135 -11.75 0.10 -4.60
N ALA A 136 -11.78 0.06 -3.25
CA ALA A 136 -12.07 -1.16 -2.53
C ALA A 136 -13.53 -1.62 -2.69
N GLN A 137 -13.70 -2.91 -2.94
CA GLN A 137 -14.98 -3.58 -2.92
C GLN A 137 -15.63 -3.45 -1.54
N GLN A 138 -16.92 -3.19 -1.52
CA GLN A 138 -17.70 -3.19 -0.27
C GLN A 138 -17.94 -4.62 0.18
N ALA A 139 -17.51 -4.94 1.39
CA ALA A 139 -17.74 -6.25 2.00
C ALA A 139 -18.07 -6.08 3.49
N ASP A 140 -18.88 -6.98 4.01
CA ASP A 140 -19.26 -7.03 5.42
C ASP A 140 -18.46 -8.09 6.19
N GLY A 141 -18.55 -8.04 7.52
CA GLY A 141 -17.90 -9.01 8.41
C GLY A 141 -16.37 -8.94 8.38
N PRO A 142 -15.67 -10.07 8.64
CA PRO A 142 -14.20 -10.11 8.71
C PRO A 142 -13.51 -9.66 7.42
N VAL A 143 -14.09 -9.89 6.26
CA VAL A 143 -13.56 -9.47 4.95
C VAL A 143 -13.62 -7.95 4.80
N GLY A 144 -14.65 -7.29 5.35
CA GLY A 144 -14.79 -5.83 5.32
C GLY A 144 -14.07 -5.10 6.44
N GLU A 145 -13.50 -5.83 7.42
CA GLU A 145 -12.82 -5.23 8.58
C GLU A 145 -11.66 -4.29 8.21
N PRO A 146 -10.72 -4.64 7.31
CA PRO A 146 -9.62 -3.76 6.92
C PRO A 146 -10.13 -2.42 6.35
N LEU A 147 -11.12 -2.45 5.48
CA LEU A 147 -11.74 -1.25 4.90
C LEU A 147 -12.44 -0.41 5.98
N GLY A 148 -13.14 -1.04 6.91
CA GLY A 148 -13.77 -0.38 8.06
C GLY A 148 -12.75 0.37 8.93
N ARG A 149 -11.55 -0.18 9.11
CA ARG A 149 -10.44 0.46 9.84
C ARG A 149 -9.89 1.67 9.06
N VAL A 150 -9.67 1.53 7.77
CA VAL A 150 -9.21 2.61 6.88
C VAL A 150 -10.19 3.79 6.90
N ARG A 151 -11.50 3.55 6.83
CA ARG A 151 -12.54 4.58 6.92
C ARG A 151 -12.52 5.36 8.23
N LYS A 152 -12.19 4.69 9.34
CA LYS A 152 -12.05 5.35 10.64
C LYS A 152 -10.80 6.21 10.71
N LYS A 153 -9.68 5.70 10.23
CA LYS A 153 -8.40 6.42 10.28
C LYS A 153 -7.32 5.76 9.42
N TYR A 154 -6.66 6.53 8.58
CA TYR A 154 -5.44 6.13 7.88
C TYR A 154 -4.23 6.85 8.51
N PRO A 155 -3.54 6.27 9.51
CA PRO A 155 -2.44 6.93 10.20
C PRO A 155 -1.18 6.99 9.33
N THR A 156 -0.18 7.78 9.74
CA THR A 156 1.17 7.77 9.16
C THR A 156 1.80 6.39 9.30
N ALA A 157 2.53 5.97 8.27
CA ALA A 157 3.03 4.61 8.07
C ALA A 157 1.94 3.51 8.08
N GLY A 158 0.66 3.86 7.95
CA GLY A 158 -0.39 2.88 7.67
C GLY A 158 -0.23 2.36 6.25
N LEU A 159 -0.44 1.06 6.06
CA LEU A 159 -0.32 0.35 4.80
C LEU A 159 -1.55 -0.50 4.54
N ALA A 160 -2.23 -0.25 3.43
CA ALA A 160 -3.30 -1.10 2.94
C ALA A 160 -2.78 -2.06 1.87
N VAL A 161 -3.20 -3.31 1.94
CA VAL A 161 -2.96 -4.35 0.93
C VAL A 161 -4.27 -4.58 0.18
N LEU A 162 -4.21 -4.41 -1.14
CA LEU A 162 -5.35 -4.53 -2.02
C LEU A 162 -5.00 -5.48 -3.15
N ASP A 163 -5.81 -6.50 -3.34
CA ASP A 163 -5.64 -7.51 -4.37
C ASP A 163 -6.73 -7.37 -5.43
N PHE A 164 -6.39 -7.53 -6.71
CA PHE A 164 -7.34 -7.49 -7.82
C PHE A 164 -6.87 -8.41 -8.96
N GLU A 165 -7.80 -8.80 -9.82
CA GLU A 165 -7.55 -9.56 -11.03
C GLU A 165 -7.49 -8.64 -12.25
N GLY A 166 -6.79 -9.07 -13.30
CA GLY A 166 -6.67 -8.31 -14.55
C GLY A 166 -5.45 -7.37 -14.60
N GLU A 167 -5.40 -6.52 -15.61
CA GLU A 167 -4.28 -5.62 -15.84
C GLU A 167 -4.38 -4.31 -15.06
N TRP A 168 -3.24 -3.67 -14.77
CA TRP A 168 -3.21 -2.35 -14.10
C TRP A 168 -4.01 -1.30 -14.87
N ALA A 169 -4.00 -1.36 -16.21
CA ALA A 169 -4.75 -0.44 -17.05
C ALA A 169 -6.28 -0.52 -16.81
N ASP A 170 -6.76 -1.71 -16.41
CA ASP A 170 -8.18 -1.99 -16.19
C ASP A 170 -8.60 -1.89 -14.72
N LEU A 171 -7.70 -1.45 -13.84
CA LEU A 171 -7.97 -1.31 -12.41
C LEU A 171 -9.25 -0.47 -12.17
N THR A 172 -10.32 -1.14 -11.74
CA THR A 172 -11.67 -0.57 -11.66
C THR A 172 -12.12 -0.36 -10.21
N PRO A 173 -12.66 0.82 -9.87
CA PRO A 173 -13.26 1.05 -8.56
C PRO A 173 -14.39 0.04 -8.25
N GLY A 174 -14.35 -0.51 -7.02
CA GLY A 174 -15.35 -1.48 -6.54
C GLY A 174 -15.02 -2.95 -6.81
N GLU A 175 -13.93 -3.23 -7.56
CA GLU A 175 -13.50 -4.60 -7.90
C GLU A 175 -12.24 -5.05 -7.16
N VAL A 176 -11.70 -4.21 -6.30
CA VAL A 176 -10.45 -4.45 -5.57
C VAL A 176 -10.73 -4.91 -4.14
N LEU A 177 -10.21 -6.05 -3.74
CA LEU A 177 -10.36 -6.56 -2.38
C LEU A 177 -9.29 -6.01 -1.46
N MET A 178 -9.68 -5.25 -0.43
CA MET A 178 -8.75 -4.88 0.64
C MET A 178 -8.58 -6.06 1.61
N THR A 179 -7.46 -6.76 1.49
CA THR A 179 -7.19 -7.99 2.24
C THR A 179 -6.53 -7.73 3.60
N LYS A 180 -5.81 -6.60 3.74
CA LYS A 180 -5.12 -6.26 5.00
C LYS A 180 -4.95 -4.75 5.18
N PHE A 181 -4.90 -4.32 6.44
CA PHE A 181 -4.51 -2.97 6.83
C PHE A 181 -3.58 -3.04 8.03
N ALA A 182 -2.29 -2.75 7.82
CA ALA A 182 -1.26 -2.78 8.85
C ALA A 182 -0.93 -1.37 9.35
N VAL A 183 -0.67 -1.25 10.64
CA VAL A 183 -0.21 0.01 11.26
C VAL A 183 0.95 -0.27 12.23
N PRO A 184 1.97 0.61 12.32
CA PRO A 184 3.22 0.30 13.05
C PRO A 184 3.03 -0.08 14.52
N ARG A 185 2.01 0.48 15.19
CA ARG A 185 1.74 0.19 16.60
C ARG A 185 1.37 -1.28 16.86
N GLU A 186 0.83 -1.97 15.86
CA GLU A 186 0.40 -3.38 15.94
C GLU A 186 1.54 -4.34 15.60
N LEU A 187 2.66 -3.81 15.06
CA LEU A 187 3.82 -4.59 14.64
C LEU A 187 4.93 -4.62 15.70
N ARG A 188 4.74 -3.94 16.82
CA ARG A 188 5.71 -3.82 17.91
C ARG A 188 5.42 -4.75 19.09
N ALA A 189 4.47 -5.68 18.93
CA ALA A 189 4.11 -6.66 19.95
C ALA A 189 5.12 -7.81 20.00
#